data_771fd8d9046ac198af8a2730d33081a6
#
_entry.id   771fd8d9046ac198af8a2730d33081a6
#
_cell.length_a   1.000
_cell.length_b   1.000
_cell.length_c   1.000
_cell.angle_alpha   90.00
_cell.angle_beta   90.00
_cell.angle_gamma   90.00
#
_symmetry.space_group_name_H-M   'P 1'
#
loop_
_entity.id
_entity.type
_entity.pdbx_description
1 polymer ?
#
loop_
_entity_poly.entity_id
_entity_poly.type
_entity_poly.pdbx_seq_one_letter_code
_entity_poly.pdbx_strand_id
1 'polypeptide(L)'
;MAKILLVDDAAFMRKVIKDTLSKAGYTDLHEAEDGAMAVEKYNELKPDLVLMDITMPNMDGLEALKAIRAADGNANVVMCSAMGQET
;
A
#
# COMPACT_ATOMS: atom_id res chain seq x y z
N MET A 1 7.03 -14.62 -7.87
CA MET A 1 5.70 -14.01 -7.60
C MET A 1 5.85 -12.58 -7.11
N ALA A 2 4.97 -11.71 -7.53
CA ALA A 2 5.06 -10.31 -7.12
C ALA A 2 4.75 -10.15 -5.64
N LYS A 3 5.56 -9.38 -4.96
CA LYS A 3 5.36 -9.04 -3.56
C LYS A 3 4.59 -7.72 -3.52
N ILE A 4 3.45 -7.71 -2.87
CA ILE A 4 2.56 -6.55 -2.85
C ILE A 4 2.33 -6.10 -1.41
N LEU A 5 2.47 -4.80 -1.19
CA LEU A 5 2.20 -4.19 0.10
C LEU A 5 0.89 -3.39 0.01
N LEU A 6 -0.05 -3.71 0.90
CA LEU A 6 -1.35 -3.04 0.96
C LEU A 6 -1.36 -2.09 2.13
N VAL A 7 -1.58 -0.82 1.86
CA VAL A 7 -1.55 0.21 2.91
C VAL A 7 -2.91 0.88 3.00
N ASP A 8 -3.60 0.64 4.09
CA ASP A 8 -4.94 1.19 4.33
C ASP A 8 -5.21 1.07 5.82
N ASP A 9 -5.81 2.10 6.41
CA ASP A 9 -6.10 2.06 7.85
C ASP A 9 -7.30 1.19 8.18
N ALA A 10 -8.11 0.83 7.19
CA ALA A 10 -9.29 -0.01 7.40
C ALA A 10 -8.96 -1.48 7.16
N ALA A 11 -8.96 -2.27 8.24
CA ALA A 11 -8.65 -3.69 8.12
C ALA A 11 -9.60 -4.41 7.17
N PHE A 12 -10.86 -3.98 7.15
CA PHE A 12 -11.85 -4.58 6.26
C PHE A 12 -11.47 -4.39 4.80
N MET A 13 -11.02 -3.20 4.43
CA MET A 13 -10.62 -2.93 3.06
C MET A 13 -9.37 -3.72 2.68
N ARG A 14 -8.41 -3.82 3.60
CA ARG A 14 -7.23 -4.63 3.32
C ARG A 14 -7.61 -6.08 3.05
N LYS A 15 -8.58 -6.59 3.83
CA LYS A 15 -9.03 -7.97 3.64
C LYS A 15 -9.69 -8.15 2.28
N VAL A 16 -10.54 -7.22 1.88
CA VAL A 16 -11.22 -7.29 0.58
C VAL A 16 -10.20 -7.30 -0.55
N ILE A 17 -9.22 -6.42 -0.49
CA ILE A 17 -8.20 -6.34 -1.53
C ILE A 17 -7.34 -7.60 -1.54
N LYS A 18 -6.97 -8.10 -0.36
CA LYS A 18 -6.20 -9.34 -0.28
C LYS A 18 -6.95 -10.51 -0.89
N ASP A 19 -8.24 -10.63 -0.59
CA ASP A 19 -9.04 -11.72 -1.14
C ASP A 19 -9.11 -11.63 -2.66
N THR A 20 -9.31 -10.42 -3.16
CA THR A 20 -9.38 -10.20 -4.60
C THR A 20 -8.08 -10.58 -5.29
N LEU A 21 -6.95 -10.11 -4.73
CA LEU A 21 -5.65 -10.40 -5.31
C LEU A 21 -5.29 -11.87 -5.20
N SER A 22 -5.67 -12.51 -4.09
CA SER A 22 -5.41 -13.94 -3.92
C SER A 22 -6.13 -14.75 -4.98
N LYS A 23 -7.36 -14.37 -5.31
CA LYS A 23 -8.12 -15.05 -6.35
C LYS A 23 -7.50 -14.87 -7.72
N ALA A 24 -6.78 -13.78 -7.91
CA ALA A 24 -6.09 -13.52 -9.16
C ALA A 24 -4.70 -14.20 -9.21
N GLY A 25 -4.31 -14.88 -8.15
CA GLY A 25 -3.04 -15.61 -8.15
C GLY A 25 -1.91 -14.92 -7.40
N TYR A 26 -2.17 -13.77 -6.78
CA TYR A 26 -1.13 -13.05 -6.02
C TYR A 26 -1.25 -13.45 -4.57
N THR A 27 -0.26 -14.15 -4.04
CA THR A 27 -0.32 -14.67 -2.69
C THR A 27 0.74 -14.10 -1.75
N ASP A 28 1.73 -13.39 -2.29
CA ASP A 28 2.76 -12.77 -1.44
C ASP A 28 2.31 -11.34 -1.09
N LEU A 29 1.35 -11.26 -0.16
CA LEU A 29 0.66 -10.03 0.19
C LEU A 29 0.99 -9.64 1.62
N HIS A 30 1.32 -8.36 1.81
CA HIS A 30 1.69 -7.81 3.11
C HIS A 30 0.82 -6.58 3.39
N GLU A 31 0.71 -6.18 4.65
CA GLU A 31 -0.18 -5.10 5.05
C GLU A 31 0.52 -4.07 5.92
N ALA A 32 0.07 -2.83 5.82
CA ALA A 32 0.45 -1.77 6.72
C ALA A 32 -0.79 -0.94 7.03
N GLU A 33 -0.90 -0.45 8.27
CA GLU A 33 -2.10 0.27 8.72
C GLU A 33 -2.02 1.77 8.49
N ASP A 34 -0.82 2.30 8.33
CA ASP A 34 -0.66 3.73 8.15
C ASP A 34 0.60 4.00 7.34
N GLY A 35 0.82 5.29 7.06
CA GLY A 35 1.94 5.68 6.22
C GLY A 35 3.30 5.42 6.84
N ALA A 36 3.42 5.60 8.15
CA ALA A 36 4.70 5.36 8.82
C ALA A 36 5.07 3.89 8.75
N MET A 37 4.10 3.00 9.00
CA MET A 37 4.33 1.57 8.88
C MET A 37 4.62 1.18 7.44
N ALA A 38 3.97 1.85 6.48
CA ALA A 38 4.21 1.58 5.07
C ALA A 38 5.66 1.85 4.69
N VAL A 39 6.22 2.95 5.16
CA VAL A 39 7.61 3.30 4.86
C VAL A 39 8.55 2.25 5.46
N GLU A 40 8.31 1.85 6.72
CA GLU A 40 9.12 0.82 7.36
C GLU A 40 9.05 -0.48 6.59
N LYS A 41 7.85 -0.90 6.25
CA LYS A 41 7.66 -2.17 5.56
C LYS A 41 8.23 -2.14 4.15
N TYR A 42 8.13 -1.00 3.49
CA TYR A 42 8.73 -0.87 2.17
C TYR A 42 10.24 -1.09 2.24
N ASN A 43 10.88 -0.45 3.20
CA ASN A 43 12.34 -0.59 3.34
C ASN A 43 12.74 -2.01 3.71
N GLU A 44 11.90 -2.70 4.46
CA GLU A 44 12.17 -4.06 4.90
C GLU A 44 11.89 -5.08 3.80
N LEU A 45 10.77 -4.95 3.13
CA LEU A 45 10.27 -5.96 2.19
C LEU A 45 10.67 -5.69 0.74
N LYS A 46 10.88 -4.45 0.37
CA LYS A 46 11.15 -4.04 -1.01
C LYS A 46 10.11 -4.64 -1.94
N PRO A 47 8.82 -4.35 -1.73
CA PRO A 47 7.77 -4.98 -2.54
C PRO A 47 7.83 -4.51 -3.99
N ASP A 48 7.26 -5.32 -4.87
CA ASP A 48 7.18 -4.98 -6.28
C ASP A 48 6.12 -3.93 -6.55
N LEU A 49 5.10 -3.87 -5.69
CA LEU A 49 3.99 -2.94 -5.86
C LEU A 49 3.45 -2.54 -4.50
N VAL A 50 3.09 -1.27 -4.36
CA VAL A 50 2.43 -0.77 -3.16
C VAL A 50 1.07 -0.21 -3.57
N LEU A 51 0.00 -0.70 -2.95
CA LEU A 51 -1.32 -0.12 -3.11
C LEU A 51 -1.59 0.70 -1.85
N MET A 52 -1.69 2.00 -2.00
CA MET A 52 -1.70 2.90 -0.87
C MET A 52 -2.94 3.78 -0.82
N ASP A 53 -3.60 3.81 0.32
CA ASP A 53 -4.70 4.71 0.57
C ASP A 53 -4.14 6.12 0.76
N ILE A 54 -4.84 7.11 0.22
CA ILE A 54 -4.42 8.51 0.30
C ILE A 54 -4.65 9.07 1.70
N THR A 55 -5.78 8.75 2.31
CA THR A 55 -6.14 9.33 3.61
C THR A 55 -5.95 8.32 4.73
N MET A 56 -4.93 8.53 5.54
CA MET A 56 -4.62 7.66 6.67
C MET A 56 -4.19 8.50 7.85
N PRO A 57 -4.38 7.99 9.07
CA PRO A 57 -3.88 8.70 10.25
C PRO A 57 -2.36 8.63 10.29
N ASN A 58 -1.77 9.47 11.11
CA ASN A 58 -0.32 9.56 11.36
C ASN A 58 0.44 10.14 10.18
N MET A 59 0.49 9.45 9.07
CA MET A 59 1.17 9.92 7.87
C MET A 59 0.28 9.55 6.69
N ASP A 60 -0.19 10.53 5.95
CA ASP A 60 -1.09 10.26 4.85
C ASP A 60 -0.35 9.63 3.66
N GLY A 61 -1.14 9.15 2.70
CA GLY A 61 -0.58 8.41 1.57
C GLY A 61 0.40 9.21 0.75
N LEU A 62 0.17 10.50 0.58
CA LEU A 62 1.07 11.32 -0.22
C LEU A 62 2.41 11.51 0.47
N GLU A 63 2.41 11.69 1.78
CA GLU A 63 3.66 11.80 2.53
C GLU A 63 4.43 10.48 2.50
N ALA A 64 3.72 9.37 2.63
CA ALA A 64 4.34 8.06 2.57
C ALA A 64 4.94 7.82 1.19
N LEU A 65 4.23 8.22 0.14
CA LEU A 65 4.73 8.10 -1.23
C LEU A 65 6.03 8.86 -1.40
N LYS A 66 6.09 10.09 -0.89
CA LYS A 66 7.31 10.90 -0.99
C LYS A 66 8.46 10.24 -0.26
N ALA A 67 8.20 9.72 0.94
CA ALA A 67 9.25 9.06 1.71
C ALA A 67 9.76 7.80 1.04
N ILE A 68 8.86 7.01 0.48
CA ILE A 68 9.24 5.79 -0.23
C ILE A 68 10.05 6.13 -1.48
N ARG A 69 9.60 7.12 -2.24
CA ARG A 69 10.31 7.52 -3.45
C ARG A 69 11.64 8.18 -3.17
N ALA A 70 11.78 8.83 -2.01
CA ALA A 70 13.05 9.39 -1.60
C ALA A 70 14.07 8.29 -1.32
N ALA A 71 13.61 7.16 -0.79
CA ALA A 71 14.47 6.02 -0.50
C ALA A 71 14.71 5.16 -1.74
N ASP A 72 13.72 5.09 -2.63
CA ASP A 72 13.79 4.26 -3.82
C ASP A 72 13.02 4.95 -4.95
N GLY A 73 13.72 5.61 -5.83
CA GLY A 73 13.10 6.36 -6.93
C GLY A 73 12.36 5.51 -7.92
N ASN A 74 12.59 4.20 -7.90
CA ASN A 74 11.91 3.28 -8.82
C ASN A 74 10.71 2.58 -8.20
N ALA A 75 10.28 3.01 -7.01
CA ALA A 75 9.16 2.38 -6.32
C ALA A 75 7.87 2.48 -7.14
N ASN A 76 7.16 1.37 -7.26
CA ASN A 76 5.87 1.33 -7.93
C ASN A 76 4.77 1.47 -6.90
N VAL A 77 4.17 2.64 -6.84
CA VAL A 77 3.13 2.94 -5.86
C VAL A 77 1.87 3.38 -6.60
N VAL A 78 0.77 2.69 -6.34
CA VAL A 78 -0.53 3.06 -6.89
C VAL A 78 -1.34 3.68 -5.76
N MET A 79 -1.75 4.92 -5.94
CA MET A 79 -2.54 5.61 -4.93
C MET A 79 -4.01 5.28 -5.13
N CYS A 80 -4.67 4.94 -4.04
CA CYS A 80 -6.08 4.58 -4.07
C CYS A 80 -6.85 5.49 -3.13
N SER A 81 -8.09 5.75 -3.45
CA SER A 81 -8.97 6.48 -2.56
C SER A 81 -10.16 5.61 -2.21
N ALA A 82 -10.41 5.47 -0.93
CA ALA A 82 -11.58 4.72 -0.49
C ALA A 82 -12.87 5.44 -0.87
N MET A 83 -12.78 6.73 -1.16
CA MET A 83 -13.93 7.48 -1.58
C MET A 83 -14.28 7.22 -3.02
N GLY A 84 -13.62 6.51 -3.61
CA GLY A 84 -13.90 6.20 -4.94
C GLY A 84 -13.92 7.37 -5.77
N GLN A 85 -13.66 7.95 -5.82
CA GLN A 85 -13.83 8.84 -6.52
C GLN A 85 -14.19 8.79 -7.69
N GLU A 86 -14.97 8.80 -7.81
CA GLU A 86 -15.52 8.76 -8.87
C GLU A 86 -15.22 9.74 -9.59
N THR A 87 -14.83 10.10 -9.75
CA THR A 87 -14.59 11.06 -10.38
C THR A 87 -14.72 11.10 -11.25
#